data_da04ea05e32df75365385611bfc503d3
#
_entry.id   da04ea05e32df75365385611bfc503d3
#
_cell.length_a   1.000
_cell.length_b   1.000
_cell.length_c   1.000
_cell.angle_alpha   90.00
_cell.angle_beta   90.00
_cell.angle_gamma   90.00
#
_symmetry.space_group_name_H-M   'P 1'
#
loop_
_entity.id
_entity.type
_entity.pdbx_description
1 polymer ?
#
loop_
_entity_poly.entity_id
_entity_poly.type
_entity_poly.pdbx_seq_one_letter_code
_entity_poly.pdbx_strand_id
1 'polypeptide(L)'
;MGSLPNKLNGEFAGTGIYSILRLIPVGIIILESPTGRITYANDRAIKLYGVNPVGLEIPNHSTKMMKLLKLNGEIYPPKMLPASRALSGKKIVNDEALIERSDGSRILVSSTAAPLTDSKGEIIGSVAIFEDITERRELQKKLELHTKHLEELVLQQVEQLKNAERLSAIGETAGMIGHDIRNPLQTMFGELYLSKTDVDSLPEGEVKNNLKESIRNMKDSLSYIDKIVADLQDYARPPKPVLESITVEKIIRNVLSSMDIPKNIQVTYSLEDNSLTLKADSTFMKRILTNLISNSMQAMTDGGTIFIKVEQKHEKAIFRVKDTGPGIPLEVRARIFTPLFTTKPKGQGFGLAVVKKLTEALNGTVTFESELGQGTQFSVEFPLS
;
A
#
# COMPACT_ATOMS: atom_id res chain seq x y z
N MET A 1 -14.52 76.72 31.71
CA MET A 1 -13.86 75.39 31.68
C MET A 1 -14.35 74.60 32.88
N GLY A 2 -15.41 73.83 32.70
CA GLY A 2 -16.03 73.02 33.76
C GLY A 2 -15.39 71.66 33.84
N SER A 3 -14.89 71.33 35.01
CA SER A 3 -14.38 70.00 35.33
C SER A 3 -15.53 68.99 35.37
N LEU A 4 -15.50 67.99 34.50
CA LEU A 4 -16.37 66.81 34.54
C LEU A 4 -16.23 66.10 35.89
N PRO A 5 -17.32 65.64 36.51
CA PRO A 5 -17.26 64.98 37.80
C PRO A 5 -16.60 63.60 37.71
N ASN A 6 -15.65 63.39 38.57
CA ASN A 6 -14.81 62.16 38.70
C ASN A 6 -15.58 60.83 38.94
N LYS A 7 -16.90 60.88 39.17
CA LYS A 7 -17.75 59.67 39.38
C LYS A 7 -18.16 58.96 38.10
N LEU A 8 -18.25 59.64 36.96
CA LEU A 8 -18.64 59.00 35.68
C LEU A 8 -17.55 58.21 35.05
N ASN A 9 -16.26 58.51 35.31
CA ASN A 9 -15.15 57.77 34.77
C ASN A 9 -14.96 56.36 35.40
N GLY A 10 -15.35 56.15 36.65
CA GLY A 10 -15.28 54.88 37.35
C GLY A 10 -16.37 53.89 36.94
N GLU A 11 -17.59 54.36 36.75
CA GLU A 11 -18.72 53.48 36.33
C GLU A 11 -18.65 53.11 34.86
N PHE A 12 -18.22 54.00 33.97
CA PHE A 12 -17.98 53.68 32.55
C PHE A 12 -16.79 52.74 32.37
N ALA A 13 -15.72 52.87 33.14
CA ALA A 13 -14.57 51.99 33.08
C ALA A 13 -14.91 50.55 33.57
N GLY A 14 -15.67 50.44 34.68
CA GLY A 14 -16.12 49.17 35.21
C GLY A 14 -17.10 48.46 34.26
N THR A 15 -18.11 49.16 33.76
CA THR A 15 -19.12 48.61 32.84
C THR A 15 -18.50 48.20 31.51
N GLY A 16 -17.52 48.96 30.99
CA GLY A 16 -16.81 48.67 29.74
C GLY A 16 -15.95 47.42 29.84
N ILE A 17 -15.21 47.20 30.94
CA ILE A 17 -14.37 46.02 31.15
C ILE A 17 -15.22 44.74 31.21
N TYR A 18 -16.32 44.74 31.96
CA TYR A 18 -17.22 43.58 32.04
C TYR A 18 -17.85 43.25 30.68
N SER A 19 -18.21 44.26 29.90
CA SER A 19 -18.74 44.03 28.54
C SER A 19 -17.71 43.41 27.62
N ILE A 20 -16.45 43.83 27.71
CA ILE A 20 -15.36 43.25 26.93
C ILE A 20 -15.12 41.78 27.36
N LEU A 21 -15.03 41.50 28.66
CA LEU A 21 -14.82 40.16 29.18
C LEU A 21 -15.93 39.16 28.77
N ARG A 22 -17.17 39.66 28.58
CA ARG A 22 -18.28 38.81 28.08
C ARG A 22 -18.17 38.45 26.61
N LEU A 23 -17.60 39.35 25.77
CA LEU A 23 -17.48 39.16 24.32
C LEU A 23 -16.29 38.28 23.92
N ILE A 24 -15.33 38.09 24.82
CA ILE A 24 -14.14 37.29 24.52
C ILE A 24 -14.52 35.79 24.38
N PRO A 25 -14.10 35.11 23.28
CA PRO A 25 -14.54 33.76 22.96
C PRO A 25 -13.85 32.66 23.79
N VAL A 26 -13.12 33.00 24.85
CA VAL A 26 -12.49 32.10 25.80
C VAL A 26 -13.14 32.16 27.17
N GLY A 27 -13.06 31.09 27.94
CA GLY A 27 -13.53 31.06 29.31
C GLY A 27 -12.62 31.93 30.21
N ILE A 28 -13.19 32.77 31.02
CA ILE A 28 -12.45 33.62 31.99
C ILE A 28 -13.05 33.45 33.36
N ILE A 29 -12.20 33.15 34.35
CA ILE A 29 -12.56 33.19 35.77
C ILE A 29 -11.58 34.05 36.53
N ILE A 30 -12.08 34.72 37.57
CA ILE A 30 -11.29 35.50 38.52
C ILE A 30 -11.49 34.91 39.90
N LEU A 31 -10.38 34.70 40.61
CA LEU A 31 -10.35 34.21 41.98
C LEU A 31 -9.87 35.31 42.93
N GLU A 32 -10.42 35.37 44.10
CA GLU A 32 -9.92 36.24 45.18
C GLU A 32 -8.87 35.56 46.05
N SER A 33 -7.93 36.34 46.54
CA SER A 33 -6.93 35.90 47.55
C SER A 33 -7.43 36.26 48.96
N PRO A 34 -7.18 35.46 50.00
CA PRO A 34 -6.46 34.15 49.98
C PRO A 34 -7.38 32.95 49.79
N THR A 35 -8.70 33.11 49.72
CA THR A 35 -9.72 32.06 49.76
C THR A 35 -9.71 31.15 48.51
N GLY A 36 -9.29 31.69 47.38
CA GLY A 36 -9.42 31.01 46.10
C GLY A 36 -10.88 30.88 45.63
N ARG A 37 -11.77 31.72 46.14
CA ARG A 37 -13.17 31.76 45.75
C ARG A 37 -13.31 32.43 44.37
N ILE A 38 -14.08 31.84 43.50
CA ILE A 38 -14.37 32.39 42.18
C ILE A 38 -15.36 33.56 42.34
N THR A 39 -14.91 34.75 42.03
CA THR A 39 -15.71 36.00 42.14
C THR A 39 -16.34 36.39 40.81
N TYR A 40 -15.75 35.92 39.70
CA TYR A 40 -16.27 36.21 38.36
C TYR A 40 -16.05 34.99 37.41
N ALA A 41 -17.03 34.78 36.54
CA ALA A 41 -16.95 33.91 35.41
C ALA A 41 -17.73 34.51 34.24
N ASN A 42 -17.14 34.53 33.06
CA ASN A 42 -17.86 35.00 31.86
C ASN A 42 -18.77 33.89 31.31
N ASP A 43 -19.68 34.27 30.40
CA ASP A 43 -20.65 33.33 29.80
C ASP A 43 -19.98 32.15 29.11
N ARG A 44 -18.81 32.34 28.53
CA ARG A 44 -18.02 31.26 27.89
C ARG A 44 -17.47 30.26 28.94
N ALA A 45 -16.99 30.76 30.08
CA ALA A 45 -16.56 29.91 31.19
C ALA A 45 -17.70 29.05 31.73
N ILE A 46 -18.87 29.65 31.93
CA ILE A 46 -20.07 28.92 32.39
C ILE A 46 -20.45 27.84 31.40
N LYS A 47 -20.42 28.12 30.09
CA LYS A 47 -20.70 27.15 29.04
C LYS A 47 -19.70 26.04 29.00
N LEU A 48 -18.38 26.30 29.15
CA LEU A 48 -17.34 25.29 29.15
C LEU A 48 -17.42 24.37 30.37
N TYR A 49 -17.69 24.92 31.54
CA TYR A 49 -17.90 24.13 32.78
C TYR A 49 -19.24 23.39 32.80
N GLY A 50 -20.25 23.87 32.08
CA GLY A 50 -21.62 23.35 32.15
C GLY A 50 -22.39 23.79 33.39
N VAL A 51 -21.77 24.59 34.28
CA VAL A 51 -22.34 25.14 35.50
C VAL A 51 -21.75 26.50 35.78
N ASN A 52 -22.48 27.37 36.53
CA ASN A 52 -21.92 28.63 36.98
C ASN A 52 -20.98 28.40 38.17
N PRO A 53 -19.68 28.66 38.05
CA PRO A 53 -18.71 28.38 39.09
C PRO A 53 -18.56 29.51 40.10
N VAL A 54 -19.26 30.66 39.95
CA VAL A 54 -19.15 31.80 40.86
C VAL A 54 -19.60 31.42 42.28
N GLY A 55 -18.77 31.79 43.24
CA GLY A 55 -18.99 31.48 44.65
C GLY A 55 -18.36 30.18 45.13
N LEU A 56 -17.85 29.37 44.21
CA LEU A 56 -17.13 28.11 44.53
C LEU A 56 -15.68 28.46 44.96
N GLU A 57 -15.16 27.69 45.97
CA GLU A 57 -13.73 27.79 46.37
C GLU A 57 -12.94 26.66 45.79
N ILE A 58 -11.94 26.96 44.99
CA ILE A 58 -11.15 25.93 44.27
C ILE A 58 -10.47 24.92 45.19
N PRO A 59 -9.89 25.24 46.34
CA PRO A 59 -9.23 24.27 47.19
C PRO A 59 -10.15 23.12 47.71
N ASN A 60 -11.46 23.37 47.74
CA ASN A 60 -12.44 22.45 48.32
C ASN A 60 -13.32 21.73 47.28
N HIS A 61 -13.07 21.97 45.99
CA HIS A 61 -14.00 21.51 44.96
C HIS A 61 -13.46 20.35 44.12
N SER A 62 -13.65 19.14 44.65
CA SER A 62 -14.09 18.01 43.82
C SER A 62 -15.63 17.98 43.89
N THR A 63 -16.30 18.91 43.22
CA THR A 63 -17.75 18.93 43.23
C THR A 63 -18.30 17.86 42.32
N LYS A 64 -19.45 17.27 42.74
CA LYS A 64 -20.25 16.36 41.90
C LYS A 64 -20.68 17.01 40.56
N MET A 65 -20.45 18.29 40.35
CA MET A 65 -20.94 19.05 39.22
C MET A 65 -19.93 19.14 38.06
N MET A 66 -18.61 19.16 38.33
CA MET A 66 -17.58 19.17 37.30
C MET A 66 -16.26 18.63 37.91
N LYS A 67 -15.47 17.95 37.11
CA LYS A 67 -14.14 17.49 37.51
C LYS A 67 -13.10 18.02 36.53
N LEU A 68 -12.00 18.49 37.10
CA LEU A 68 -10.80 18.80 36.31
C LEU A 68 -9.87 17.61 36.39
N LEU A 69 -9.51 17.08 35.23
CA LEU A 69 -8.66 15.90 35.10
C LEU A 69 -7.38 16.25 34.35
N LYS A 70 -6.30 15.57 34.70
CA LYS A 70 -5.09 15.56 33.85
C LYS A 70 -5.37 14.81 32.56
N LEU A 71 -4.49 14.92 31.57
CA LEU A 71 -4.59 14.21 30.29
C LEU A 71 -4.63 12.68 30.45
N ASN A 72 -4.06 12.15 31.53
CA ASN A 72 -4.10 10.70 31.86
C ASN A 72 -5.41 10.25 32.52
N GLY A 73 -6.37 11.17 32.74
CA GLY A 73 -7.67 10.90 33.37
C GLY A 73 -7.68 10.95 34.90
N GLU A 74 -6.55 11.18 35.56
CA GLU A 74 -6.50 11.39 37.01
C GLU A 74 -7.09 12.75 37.40
N ILE A 75 -7.69 12.82 38.61
CA ILE A 75 -8.17 14.09 39.12
C ILE A 75 -7.02 15.08 39.26
N TYR A 76 -7.20 16.28 38.72
CA TYR A 76 -6.20 17.34 38.82
C TYR A 76 -6.17 17.86 40.27
N PRO A 77 -5.02 17.81 40.97
CA PRO A 77 -4.95 18.25 42.37
C PRO A 77 -5.31 19.75 42.46
N PRO A 78 -6.22 20.16 43.32
CA PRO A 78 -6.70 21.53 43.39
C PRO A 78 -5.60 22.60 43.55
N LYS A 79 -4.58 22.33 44.36
CA LYS A 79 -3.42 23.21 44.57
C LYS A 79 -2.52 23.33 43.32
N MET A 80 -2.60 22.39 42.39
CA MET A 80 -1.80 22.36 41.16
C MET A 80 -2.51 23.01 39.98
N LEU A 81 -3.80 23.32 40.12
CA LEU A 81 -4.55 24.00 39.06
C LEU A 81 -3.91 25.35 38.69
N PRO A 82 -3.94 25.72 37.40
CA PRO A 82 -3.36 27.00 36.94
C PRO A 82 -3.77 28.21 37.75
N ALA A 83 -5.09 28.39 38.04
CA ALA A 83 -5.60 29.46 38.83
C ALA A 83 -5.08 29.45 40.27
N SER A 84 -4.98 28.27 40.93
CA SER A 84 -4.44 28.15 42.30
C SER A 84 -2.95 28.44 42.34
N ARG A 85 -2.18 28.00 41.37
CA ARG A 85 -0.75 28.33 41.26
C ARG A 85 -0.50 29.80 41.02
N ALA A 86 -1.41 30.47 40.29
CA ALA A 86 -1.35 31.90 40.07
C ALA A 86 -1.59 32.71 41.38
N LEU A 87 -2.46 32.23 42.28
CA LEU A 87 -2.62 32.81 43.63
C LEU A 87 -1.30 32.75 44.45
N SER A 88 -0.41 31.84 44.13
CA SER A 88 0.95 31.75 44.74
C SER A 88 2.00 32.53 44.00
N GLY A 89 1.61 33.45 43.10
CA GLY A 89 2.51 34.34 42.35
C GLY A 89 3.09 33.74 41.06
N LYS A 90 2.71 32.51 40.66
CA LYS A 90 3.24 31.87 39.46
C LYS A 90 2.42 32.19 38.22
N LYS A 91 3.07 32.60 37.14
CA LYS A 91 2.42 32.71 35.81
C LYS A 91 2.44 31.34 35.14
N ILE A 92 1.28 30.88 34.67
CA ILE A 92 1.09 29.61 34.00
C ILE A 92 0.66 29.89 32.57
N VAL A 93 1.21 29.16 31.60
CA VAL A 93 0.88 29.34 30.18
C VAL A 93 0.63 27.96 29.56
N ASN A 94 -0.47 27.83 28.83
CA ASN A 94 -0.85 26.68 28.02
C ASN A 94 -0.82 25.33 28.80
N ASP A 95 -1.33 25.34 30.02
CA ASP A 95 -1.49 24.10 30.82
C ASP A 95 -2.77 23.37 30.34
N GLU A 96 -2.60 22.15 29.85
CA GLU A 96 -3.70 21.36 29.28
C GLU A 96 -4.38 20.48 30.32
N ALA A 97 -5.70 20.49 30.35
CA ALA A 97 -6.51 19.68 31.25
C ALA A 97 -7.83 19.26 30.59
N LEU A 98 -8.44 18.21 31.13
CA LEU A 98 -9.78 17.80 30.72
C LEU A 98 -10.80 18.34 31.73
N ILE A 99 -11.87 18.92 31.25
CA ILE A 99 -13.06 19.24 32.02
C ILE A 99 -14.08 18.12 31.79
N GLU A 100 -14.43 17.38 32.83
CA GLU A 100 -15.53 16.42 32.82
C GLU A 100 -16.77 17.09 33.41
N ARG A 101 -17.82 17.24 32.61
CA ARG A 101 -19.09 17.83 33.02
C ARG A 101 -19.98 16.82 33.73
N SER A 102 -21.06 17.30 34.32
CA SER A 102 -22.05 16.48 35.05
C SER A 102 -22.76 15.45 34.14
N ASP A 103 -22.84 15.70 32.83
CA ASP A 103 -23.37 14.76 31.82
C ASP A 103 -22.38 13.70 31.36
N GLY A 104 -21.16 13.71 31.92
CA GLY A 104 -20.08 12.82 31.54
C GLY A 104 -19.30 13.24 30.30
N SER A 105 -19.69 14.33 29.62
CA SER A 105 -18.93 14.84 28.47
C SER A 105 -17.60 15.42 28.93
N ARG A 106 -16.57 15.25 28.09
CA ARG A 106 -15.22 15.75 28.35
C ARG A 106 -14.80 16.71 27.25
N ILE A 107 -14.22 17.83 27.65
CA ILE A 107 -13.59 18.79 26.74
C ILE A 107 -12.13 18.96 27.14
N LEU A 108 -11.26 19.11 26.15
CA LEU A 108 -9.86 19.43 26.36
C LEU A 108 -9.68 20.92 26.35
N VAL A 109 -9.17 21.49 27.46
CA VAL A 109 -8.91 22.91 27.57
C VAL A 109 -7.44 23.22 27.72
N SER A 110 -6.99 24.33 27.12
CA SER A 110 -5.69 24.95 27.38
C SER A 110 -5.90 26.15 28.30
N SER A 111 -5.20 26.17 29.44
CA SER A 111 -5.37 27.15 30.49
C SER A 111 -4.12 28.02 30.63
N THR A 112 -4.33 29.33 30.70
CA THR A 112 -3.31 30.32 31.06
C THR A 112 -3.79 31.08 32.28
N ALA A 113 -2.95 31.23 33.31
CA ALA A 113 -3.32 31.95 34.53
C ALA A 113 -2.18 32.88 34.99
N ALA A 114 -2.59 34.00 35.60
CA ALA A 114 -1.69 35.00 36.14
C ALA A 114 -2.21 35.59 37.45
N PRO A 115 -1.33 35.99 38.37
CA PRO A 115 -1.72 36.74 39.56
C PRO A 115 -2.30 38.12 39.21
N LEU A 116 -3.27 38.54 39.99
CA LEU A 116 -3.75 39.91 40.01
C LEU A 116 -3.17 40.59 41.24
N THR A 117 -2.52 41.76 41.04
CA THR A 117 -1.86 42.52 42.10
C THR A 117 -2.51 43.88 42.28
N ASP A 118 -2.45 44.38 43.47
CA ASP A 118 -2.82 45.78 43.77
C ASP A 118 -1.70 46.77 43.38
N SER A 119 -1.90 48.06 43.69
CA SER A 119 -0.92 49.12 43.42
C SER A 119 0.36 49.02 44.24
N LYS A 120 0.40 48.20 45.29
CA LYS A 120 1.57 47.91 46.13
C LYS A 120 2.29 46.64 45.74
N GLY A 121 1.77 45.87 44.74
CA GLY A 121 2.36 44.60 44.28
C GLY A 121 1.86 43.40 45.09
N GLU A 122 0.95 43.56 46.03
CA GLU A 122 0.38 42.44 46.80
C GLU A 122 -0.64 41.67 45.99
N ILE A 123 -0.64 40.34 46.09
CA ILE A 123 -1.55 39.47 45.31
C ILE A 123 -2.94 39.53 45.92
N ILE A 124 -3.88 40.16 45.21
CA ILE A 124 -5.27 40.27 45.59
C ILE A 124 -6.19 39.19 44.95
N GLY A 125 -5.63 38.43 43.98
CA GLY A 125 -6.36 37.36 43.30
C GLY A 125 -5.58 36.73 42.14
N SER A 126 -6.27 35.96 41.32
CA SER A 126 -5.74 35.46 40.07
C SER A 126 -6.79 35.49 38.97
N VAL A 127 -6.36 35.61 37.72
CA VAL A 127 -7.19 35.43 36.54
C VAL A 127 -6.73 34.15 35.80
N ALA A 128 -7.69 33.34 35.41
CA ALA A 128 -7.44 32.18 34.53
C ALA A 128 -8.30 32.30 33.27
N ILE A 129 -7.66 32.05 32.15
CA ILE A 129 -8.25 32.03 30.82
C ILE A 129 -8.13 30.64 30.31
N PHE A 130 -9.16 30.04 29.74
CA PHE A 130 -9.13 28.72 29.18
C PHE A 130 -9.93 28.62 27.90
N GLU A 131 -9.34 27.93 26.93
CA GLU A 131 -9.85 27.71 25.59
C GLU A 131 -10.15 26.24 25.38
N ASP A 132 -11.28 25.94 24.75
CA ASP A 132 -11.57 24.57 24.28
C ASP A 132 -10.73 24.29 23.02
N ILE A 133 -9.81 23.38 23.16
CA ILE A 133 -8.90 22.96 22.08
C ILE A 133 -9.23 21.55 21.57
N THR A 134 -10.40 20.99 21.92
CA THR A 134 -10.79 19.62 21.56
C THR A 134 -10.79 19.42 20.05
N GLU A 135 -11.54 20.24 19.31
CA GLU A 135 -11.61 20.15 17.84
C GLU A 135 -10.25 20.39 17.18
N ARG A 136 -9.50 21.37 17.67
CA ARG A 136 -8.16 21.66 17.15
C ARG A 136 -7.22 20.47 17.30
N ARG A 137 -7.25 19.77 18.44
CA ARG A 137 -6.44 18.58 18.69
C ARG A 137 -6.86 17.39 17.85
N GLU A 138 -8.15 17.18 17.66
CA GLU A 138 -8.67 16.13 16.79
C GLU A 138 -8.26 16.35 15.33
N LEU A 139 -8.40 17.59 14.84
CA LEU A 139 -7.99 17.94 13.47
C LEU A 139 -6.47 17.77 13.29
N GLN A 140 -5.68 18.18 14.28
CA GLN A 140 -4.23 17.99 14.24
C GLN A 140 -3.84 16.52 14.15
N LYS A 141 -4.45 15.65 14.99
CA LYS A 141 -4.21 14.21 14.92
C LYS A 141 -4.62 13.59 13.58
N LYS A 142 -5.75 14.01 13.02
CA LYS A 142 -6.18 13.57 11.70
C LYS A 142 -5.18 13.98 10.63
N LEU A 143 -4.69 15.23 10.69
CA LEU A 143 -3.70 15.74 9.75
C LEU A 143 -2.38 14.93 9.82
N GLU A 144 -1.88 14.66 11.02
CA GLU A 144 -0.66 13.86 11.23
C GLU A 144 -0.80 12.45 10.65
N LEU A 145 -1.96 11.80 10.87
CA LEU A 145 -2.25 10.49 10.29
C LEU A 145 -2.32 10.53 8.76
N HIS A 146 -2.98 11.54 8.20
CA HIS A 146 -3.08 11.71 6.75
C HIS A 146 -1.71 11.98 6.11
N THR A 147 -0.89 12.82 6.76
CA THR A 147 0.47 13.13 6.27
C THR A 147 1.31 11.85 6.22
N LYS A 148 1.31 11.05 7.29
CA LYS A 148 2.03 9.78 7.32
C LYS A 148 1.56 8.82 6.24
N HIS A 149 0.25 8.70 6.04
CA HIS A 149 -0.30 7.84 4.99
C HIS A 149 0.09 8.30 3.58
N LEU A 150 0.09 9.63 3.34
CA LEU A 150 0.54 10.19 2.07
C LEU A 150 2.02 9.95 1.82
N GLU A 151 2.87 10.06 2.84
CA GLU A 151 4.30 9.75 2.74
C GLU A 151 4.53 8.28 2.34
N GLU A 152 3.80 7.35 2.95
CA GLU A 152 3.86 5.92 2.60
C GLU A 152 3.42 5.67 1.14
N LEU A 153 2.35 6.30 0.69
CA LEU A 153 1.88 6.20 -0.71
C LEU A 153 2.89 6.78 -1.70
N VAL A 154 3.48 7.93 -1.39
CA VAL A 154 4.51 8.55 -2.25
C VAL A 154 5.72 7.64 -2.39
N LEU A 155 6.20 7.04 -1.31
CA LEU A 155 7.31 6.08 -1.36
C LEU A 155 6.98 4.88 -2.25
N GLN A 156 5.79 4.32 -2.14
CA GLN A 156 5.34 3.23 -2.99
C GLN A 156 5.27 3.63 -4.48
N GLN A 157 4.74 4.82 -4.77
CA GLN A 157 4.66 5.33 -6.15
C GLN A 157 6.04 5.60 -6.75
N VAL A 158 6.97 6.15 -5.97
CA VAL A 158 8.36 6.38 -6.42
C VAL A 158 9.05 5.06 -6.75
N GLU A 159 8.85 4.02 -5.96
CA GLU A 159 9.40 2.70 -6.25
C GLU A 159 8.79 2.08 -7.51
N GLN A 160 7.47 2.19 -7.68
CA GLN A 160 6.79 1.74 -8.89
C GLN A 160 7.28 2.49 -10.15
N LEU A 161 7.44 3.82 -10.07
CA LEU A 161 7.96 4.64 -11.16
C LEU A 161 9.39 4.25 -11.53
N LYS A 162 10.28 4.10 -10.55
CA LYS A 162 11.67 3.65 -10.79
C LYS A 162 11.71 2.28 -11.47
N ASN A 163 10.85 1.35 -11.07
CA ASN A 163 10.74 0.05 -11.69
C ASN A 163 10.21 0.15 -13.12
N ALA A 164 9.20 1.00 -13.37
CA ALA A 164 8.67 1.26 -14.72
C ALA A 164 9.69 1.93 -15.64
N GLU A 165 10.44 2.93 -15.17
CA GLU A 165 11.52 3.58 -15.91
C GLU A 165 12.63 2.60 -16.25
N ARG A 166 13.06 1.78 -15.29
CA ARG A 166 14.07 0.75 -15.51
C ARG A 166 13.63 -0.27 -16.55
N LEU A 167 12.36 -0.67 -16.52
CA LEU A 167 11.76 -1.55 -17.51
C LEU A 167 11.64 -0.90 -18.89
N SER A 168 11.29 0.38 -18.95
CA SER A 168 11.21 1.15 -20.21
C SER A 168 12.59 1.27 -20.87
N ALA A 169 13.63 1.58 -20.09
CA ALA A 169 15.00 1.66 -20.59
C ALA A 169 15.52 0.29 -21.08
N ILE A 170 15.21 -0.80 -20.35
CA ILE A 170 15.50 -2.17 -20.79
C ILE A 170 14.71 -2.48 -22.06
N GLY A 171 13.46 -1.99 -22.18
CA GLY A 171 12.60 -2.21 -23.33
C GLY A 171 13.11 -1.61 -24.63
N GLU A 172 13.55 -0.37 -24.57
CA GLU A 172 14.09 0.33 -25.72
C GLU A 172 15.40 -0.31 -26.20
N THR A 173 16.29 -0.61 -25.26
CA THR A 173 17.58 -1.28 -25.56
C THR A 173 17.38 -2.74 -25.98
N ALA A 174 16.46 -3.48 -25.38
CA ALA A 174 16.19 -4.89 -25.72
C ALA A 174 15.65 -5.06 -27.16
N GLY A 175 14.92 -4.06 -27.67
CA GLY A 175 14.47 -4.05 -29.06
C GLY A 175 15.64 -4.03 -30.06
N MET A 176 16.59 -3.12 -29.85
CA MET A 176 17.79 -2.98 -30.69
C MET A 176 18.77 -4.15 -30.49
N ILE A 177 19.12 -4.44 -29.24
CA ILE A 177 20.04 -5.53 -28.89
C ILE A 177 19.52 -6.89 -29.40
N GLY A 178 18.21 -7.12 -29.27
CA GLY A 178 17.62 -8.37 -29.72
C GLY A 178 17.70 -8.58 -31.23
N HIS A 179 17.58 -7.51 -32.03
CA HIS A 179 17.81 -7.57 -33.48
C HIS A 179 19.29 -7.86 -33.79
N ASP A 180 20.19 -7.17 -33.10
CA ASP A 180 21.63 -7.28 -33.31
C ASP A 180 22.22 -8.63 -32.86
N ILE A 181 21.61 -9.26 -31.84
CA ILE A 181 21.97 -10.62 -31.42
C ILE A 181 21.33 -11.67 -32.37
N ARG A 182 20.11 -11.45 -32.86
CA ARG A 182 19.45 -12.45 -33.73
C ARG A 182 20.17 -12.62 -35.06
N ASN A 183 20.77 -11.56 -35.60
CA ASN A 183 21.51 -11.61 -36.85
C ASN A 183 22.68 -12.61 -36.80
N PRO A 184 23.65 -12.50 -35.85
CA PRO A 184 24.72 -13.49 -35.75
C PRO A 184 24.20 -14.89 -35.39
N LEU A 185 23.13 -15.00 -34.59
CA LEU A 185 22.51 -16.30 -34.29
C LEU A 185 21.99 -16.99 -35.56
N GLN A 186 21.34 -16.25 -36.48
CA GLN A 186 20.88 -16.80 -37.76
C GLN A 186 22.03 -17.29 -38.61
N THR A 187 23.13 -16.55 -38.63
CA THR A 187 24.36 -17.00 -39.32
C THR A 187 24.88 -18.31 -38.70
N MET A 188 24.99 -18.38 -37.38
CA MET A 188 25.46 -19.58 -36.70
C MET A 188 24.51 -20.79 -36.91
N PHE A 189 23.20 -20.60 -36.97
CA PHE A 189 22.27 -21.65 -37.35
C PHE A 189 22.48 -22.15 -38.77
N GLY A 190 22.77 -21.23 -39.71
CA GLY A 190 23.12 -21.58 -41.09
C GLY A 190 24.38 -22.43 -41.16
N GLU A 191 25.45 -22.03 -40.50
CA GLU A 191 26.71 -22.76 -40.45
C GLU A 191 26.54 -24.14 -39.78
N LEU A 192 25.76 -24.24 -38.72
CA LEU A 192 25.45 -25.53 -38.09
C LEU A 192 24.64 -26.46 -39.02
N TYR A 193 23.73 -25.92 -39.79
CA TYR A 193 22.97 -26.67 -40.78
C TYR A 193 23.90 -27.30 -41.86
N LEU A 194 24.82 -26.49 -42.40
CA LEU A 194 25.82 -26.94 -43.39
C LEU A 194 26.74 -28.00 -42.76
N SER A 195 27.31 -27.71 -41.59
CA SER A 195 28.16 -28.66 -40.85
C SER A 195 27.48 -29.99 -40.57
N LYS A 196 26.17 -29.96 -40.25
CA LYS A 196 25.39 -31.17 -40.06
C LYS A 196 25.30 -32.00 -41.37
N THR A 197 25.07 -31.31 -42.49
CA THR A 197 24.98 -31.98 -43.81
C THR A 197 26.31 -32.66 -44.17
N ASP A 198 27.45 -31.98 -43.90
CA ASP A 198 28.79 -32.51 -44.13
C ASP A 198 29.07 -33.74 -43.24
N VAL A 199 28.74 -33.63 -41.94
CA VAL A 199 28.87 -34.73 -40.97
C VAL A 199 27.99 -35.94 -41.33
N ASP A 200 26.78 -35.72 -41.83
CA ASP A 200 25.89 -36.77 -42.28
C ASP A 200 26.46 -37.55 -43.45
N SER A 201 27.33 -36.96 -44.29
CA SER A 201 28.04 -37.59 -45.40
C SER A 201 29.24 -38.46 -44.97
N LEU A 202 29.75 -38.32 -43.73
CA LEU A 202 30.89 -39.08 -43.25
C LEU A 202 30.53 -40.58 -43.05
N PRO A 203 31.52 -41.48 -43.17
CA PRO A 203 31.35 -42.88 -42.83
C PRO A 203 30.89 -43.06 -41.36
N GLU A 204 30.09 -44.11 -41.10
CA GLU A 204 29.66 -44.43 -39.74
C GLU A 204 30.87 -44.75 -38.86
N GLY A 205 30.91 -44.19 -37.67
CA GLY A 205 31.99 -44.37 -36.72
C GLY A 205 31.91 -43.41 -35.53
N GLU A 206 32.80 -43.60 -34.57
CA GLU A 206 32.82 -42.82 -33.32
C GLU A 206 32.99 -41.30 -33.58
N VAL A 207 33.84 -40.93 -34.53
CA VAL A 207 34.07 -39.54 -34.91
C VAL A 207 32.79 -38.86 -35.42
N LYS A 208 32.01 -39.54 -36.29
CA LYS A 208 30.72 -39.01 -36.78
C LYS A 208 29.73 -38.84 -35.65
N ASN A 209 29.65 -39.77 -34.72
CA ASN A 209 28.74 -39.70 -33.58
C ASN A 209 29.11 -38.53 -32.64
N ASN A 210 30.40 -38.36 -32.36
CA ASN A 210 30.90 -37.28 -31.52
C ASN A 210 30.63 -35.89 -32.18
N LEU A 211 30.81 -35.75 -33.49
CA LEU A 211 30.51 -34.56 -34.24
C LEU A 211 28.99 -34.25 -34.25
N LYS A 212 28.16 -35.27 -34.46
CA LYS A 212 26.68 -35.11 -34.37
C LYS A 212 26.24 -34.63 -33.01
N GLU A 213 26.83 -35.18 -31.95
CA GLU A 213 26.53 -34.76 -30.59
C GLU A 213 26.98 -33.31 -30.34
N SER A 214 28.16 -32.94 -30.79
CA SER A 214 28.67 -31.56 -30.68
C SER A 214 27.77 -30.54 -31.41
N ILE A 215 27.36 -30.88 -32.66
CA ILE A 215 26.43 -30.03 -33.44
C ILE A 215 25.09 -29.91 -32.74
N ARG A 216 24.57 -30.99 -32.15
CA ARG A 216 23.34 -30.97 -31.39
C ARG A 216 23.46 -30.05 -30.18
N ASN A 217 24.51 -30.16 -29.39
CA ASN A 217 24.78 -29.34 -28.21
C ASN A 217 24.91 -27.85 -28.57
N MET A 218 25.59 -27.53 -29.67
CA MET A 218 25.69 -26.15 -30.18
C MET A 218 24.33 -25.63 -30.61
N LYS A 219 23.53 -26.40 -31.33
CA LYS A 219 22.18 -26.01 -31.75
C LYS A 219 21.27 -25.75 -30.56
N ASP A 220 21.33 -26.59 -29.53
CA ASP A 220 20.54 -26.43 -28.29
C ASP A 220 20.94 -25.13 -27.55
N SER A 221 22.25 -24.84 -27.51
CA SER A 221 22.77 -23.59 -26.89
C SER A 221 22.34 -22.35 -27.65
N LEU A 222 22.39 -22.34 -29.01
CA LEU A 222 21.94 -21.24 -29.83
C LEU A 222 20.42 -21.02 -29.69
N SER A 223 19.63 -22.09 -29.70
CA SER A 223 18.18 -22.05 -29.49
C SER A 223 17.84 -21.48 -28.11
N TYR A 224 18.65 -21.78 -27.11
CA TYR A 224 18.51 -21.23 -25.76
C TYR A 224 18.75 -19.71 -25.74
N ILE A 225 19.82 -19.21 -26.43
CA ILE A 225 20.12 -17.78 -26.52
C ILE A 225 19.00 -17.06 -27.28
N ASP A 226 18.54 -17.59 -28.43
CA ASP A 226 17.45 -16.97 -29.22
C ASP A 226 16.17 -16.83 -28.39
N LYS A 227 15.87 -17.84 -27.57
CA LYS A 227 14.74 -17.79 -26.64
C LYS A 227 14.90 -16.70 -25.57
N ILE A 228 16.11 -16.54 -25.01
CA ILE A 228 16.39 -15.45 -24.03
C ILE A 228 16.09 -14.09 -24.65
N VAL A 229 16.61 -13.87 -25.88
CA VAL A 229 16.44 -12.62 -26.61
C VAL A 229 14.96 -12.36 -26.90
N ALA A 230 14.23 -13.38 -27.36
CA ALA A 230 12.80 -13.28 -27.62
C ALA A 230 12.01 -12.94 -26.36
N ASP A 231 12.27 -13.64 -25.25
CA ASP A 231 11.55 -13.41 -23.99
C ASP A 231 11.85 -12.01 -23.40
N LEU A 232 13.10 -11.52 -23.55
CA LEU A 232 13.49 -10.18 -23.14
C LEU A 232 12.78 -9.12 -23.99
N GLN A 233 12.77 -9.26 -25.34
CA GLN A 233 12.08 -8.34 -26.23
C GLN A 233 10.58 -8.26 -25.92
N ASP A 234 9.94 -9.40 -25.71
CA ASP A 234 8.54 -9.48 -25.45
C ASP A 234 8.15 -8.95 -24.07
N TYR A 235 9.02 -9.16 -23.08
CA TYR A 235 8.82 -8.54 -21.78
C TYR A 235 8.98 -7.02 -21.84
N ALA A 236 9.91 -6.53 -22.65
CA ALA A 236 10.22 -5.13 -22.78
C ALA A 236 9.14 -4.32 -23.54
N ARG A 237 8.50 -4.90 -24.56
CA ARG A 237 7.46 -4.23 -25.32
C ARG A 237 6.20 -3.96 -24.52
N PRO A 238 5.61 -2.75 -24.58
CA PRO A 238 4.27 -2.52 -24.04
C PRO A 238 3.26 -3.45 -24.71
N PRO A 239 2.50 -4.25 -23.98
CA PRO A 239 1.50 -5.11 -24.59
C PRO A 239 0.37 -4.25 -25.18
N LYS A 240 0.11 -4.44 -26.48
CA LYS A 240 -1.03 -3.83 -27.19
C LYS A 240 -1.91 -4.96 -27.71
N PRO A 241 -2.89 -5.46 -26.94
CA PRO A 241 -3.70 -6.59 -27.34
C PRO A 241 -4.62 -6.23 -28.53
N VAL A 242 -4.70 -7.12 -29.48
CA VAL A 242 -5.69 -7.08 -30.57
C VAL A 242 -6.79 -8.05 -30.20
N LEU A 243 -7.90 -7.50 -29.66
CA LEU A 243 -9.00 -8.31 -29.16
C LEU A 243 -9.83 -8.89 -30.31
N GLU A 244 -9.98 -10.21 -30.31
CA GLU A 244 -10.83 -10.97 -31.23
C GLU A 244 -11.65 -12.01 -30.45
N SER A 245 -12.77 -12.49 -31.03
CA SER A 245 -13.54 -13.58 -30.44
C SER A 245 -12.84 -14.90 -30.71
N ILE A 246 -12.33 -15.54 -29.67
CA ILE A 246 -11.60 -16.79 -29.77
C ILE A 246 -12.36 -17.92 -29.10
N THR A 247 -12.37 -19.10 -29.74
CA THR A 247 -12.91 -20.32 -29.13
C THR A 247 -11.83 -20.94 -28.23
N VAL A 248 -12.15 -21.11 -26.95
CA VAL A 248 -11.20 -21.59 -25.93
C VAL A 248 -10.64 -22.97 -26.28
N GLU A 249 -11.48 -23.89 -26.72
CA GLU A 249 -11.04 -25.22 -27.16
C GLU A 249 -9.99 -25.17 -28.28
N LYS A 250 -10.23 -24.32 -29.28
CA LYS A 250 -9.32 -24.17 -30.44
C LYS A 250 -7.94 -23.68 -29.99
N ILE A 251 -7.87 -22.74 -29.03
CA ILE A 251 -6.60 -22.26 -28.51
C ILE A 251 -5.85 -23.35 -27.77
N ILE A 252 -6.50 -24.10 -26.89
CA ILE A 252 -5.86 -25.17 -26.14
C ILE A 252 -5.31 -26.22 -27.10
N ARG A 253 -6.09 -26.66 -28.07
CA ARG A 253 -5.64 -27.63 -29.10
C ARG A 253 -4.44 -27.13 -29.89
N ASN A 254 -4.48 -25.84 -30.33
CA ASN A 254 -3.38 -25.24 -31.07
C ASN A 254 -2.09 -25.14 -30.23
N VAL A 255 -2.21 -24.82 -28.95
CA VAL A 255 -1.06 -24.79 -28.04
C VAL A 255 -0.47 -26.20 -27.89
N LEU A 256 -1.29 -27.18 -27.53
CA LEU A 256 -0.84 -28.55 -27.30
C LEU A 256 -0.22 -29.18 -28.56
N SER A 257 -0.79 -28.95 -29.75
CA SER A 257 -0.26 -29.44 -31.01
C SER A 257 1.07 -28.81 -31.45
N SER A 258 1.35 -27.60 -30.92
CA SER A 258 2.58 -26.83 -31.23
C SER A 258 3.75 -27.13 -30.26
N MET A 259 3.49 -27.87 -29.17
CA MET A 259 4.47 -28.14 -28.13
C MET A 259 5.05 -29.57 -28.30
N ASP A 260 6.36 -29.71 -28.10
CA ASP A 260 7.01 -31.03 -28.01
C ASP A 260 6.88 -31.50 -26.55
N ILE A 261 5.89 -32.39 -26.35
CA ILE A 261 5.57 -32.94 -25.02
C ILE A 261 6.38 -34.23 -24.83
N PRO A 262 7.25 -34.30 -23.80
CA PRO A 262 8.04 -35.50 -23.51
C PRO A 262 7.14 -36.71 -23.24
N LYS A 263 7.57 -37.92 -23.67
CA LYS A 263 6.79 -39.15 -23.54
C LYS A 263 6.44 -39.54 -22.11
N ASN A 264 7.22 -39.08 -21.14
CA ASN A 264 7.03 -39.32 -19.70
C ASN A 264 6.04 -38.30 -19.06
N ILE A 265 5.50 -37.33 -19.82
CA ILE A 265 4.53 -36.35 -19.34
C ILE A 265 3.19 -36.57 -20.03
N GLN A 266 2.15 -36.78 -19.23
CA GLN A 266 0.78 -36.84 -19.70
C GLN A 266 0.10 -35.48 -19.57
N VAL A 267 -0.53 -34.98 -20.65
CA VAL A 267 -1.30 -33.73 -20.62
C VAL A 267 -2.75 -34.08 -20.92
N THR A 268 -3.65 -33.62 -20.03
CA THR A 268 -5.10 -33.79 -20.20
C THR A 268 -5.78 -32.41 -20.05
N TYR A 269 -6.90 -32.22 -20.75
CA TYR A 269 -7.69 -30.99 -20.57
C TYR A 269 -9.18 -31.33 -20.47
N SER A 270 -9.90 -30.46 -19.74
CA SER A 270 -11.36 -30.51 -19.61
C SER A 270 -11.94 -29.11 -19.73
N LEU A 271 -13.04 -29.01 -20.47
CA LEU A 271 -13.83 -27.78 -20.63
C LEU A 271 -15.22 -28.06 -20.11
N GLU A 272 -15.78 -27.17 -19.31
CA GLU A 272 -17.19 -27.26 -18.89
C GLU A 272 -18.12 -26.97 -20.07
N ASP A 273 -17.72 -26.07 -20.99
CA ASP A 273 -18.42 -25.75 -22.21
C ASP A 273 -17.42 -25.67 -23.38
N ASN A 274 -17.55 -26.57 -24.34
CA ASN A 274 -16.71 -26.60 -25.54
C ASN A 274 -16.99 -25.43 -26.51
N SER A 275 -18.11 -24.76 -26.38
CA SER A 275 -18.51 -23.59 -27.18
C SER A 275 -18.05 -22.27 -26.56
N LEU A 276 -17.41 -22.30 -25.38
CA LEU A 276 -16.96 -21.12 -24.68
C LEU A 276 -16.06 -20.25 -25.56
N THR A 277 -16.47 -18.99 -25.74
CA THR A 277 -15.73 -17.99 -26.46
C THR A 277 -15.25 -16.89 -25.49
N LEU A 278 -14.10 -16.33 -25.80
CA LEU A 278 -13.47 -15.28 -25.01
C LEU A 278 -13.04 -14.14 -25.95
N LYS A 279 -13.26 -12.90 -25.56
CA LYS A 279 -12.78 -11.74 -26.27
C LYS A 279 -11.35 -11.41 -25.81
N ALA A 280 -10.36 -11.89 -26.53
CA ALA A 280 -8.95 -11.77 -26.15
C ALA A 280 -8.03 -11.74 -27.38
N ASP A 281 -6.76 -11.45 -27.17
CA ASP A 281 -5.72 -11.61 -28.17
C ASP A 281 -5.24 -13.07 -28.21
N SER A 282 -5.41 -13.73 -29.34
CA SER A 282 -5.09 -15.15 -29.51
C SER A 282 -3.59 -15.43 -29.32
N THR A 283 -2.72 -14.48 -29.70
CA THR A 283 -1.27 -14.59 -29.54
C THR A 283 -0.89 -14.51 -28.04
N PHE A 284 -1.52 -13.59 -27.31
CA PHE A 284 -1.28 -13.47 -25.86
C PHE A 284 -1.76 -14.70 -25.12
N MET A 285 -2.96 -15.18 -25.44
CA MET A 285 -3.52 -16.41 -24.83
C MET A 285 -2.64 -17.63 -25.09
N LYS A 286 -2.23 -17.81 -26.36
CA LYS A 286 -1.30 -18.88 -26.74
C LYS A 286 -0.01 -18.80 -25.91
N ARG A 287 0.55 -17.61 -25.76
CA ARG A 287 1.79 -17.41 -25.03
C ARG A 287 1.66 -17.66 -23.52
N ILE A 288 0.56 -17.20 -22.91
CA ILE A 288 0.25 -17.47 -21.50
C ILE A 288 0.20 -18.98 -21.26
N LEU A 289 -0.58 -19.71 -22.04
CA LEU A 289 -0.74 -21.16 -21.89
C LEU A 289 0.57 -21.90 -22.14
N THR A 290 1.30 -21.54 -23.19
CA THR A 290 2.61 -22.17 -23.50
C THR A 290 3.61 -21.98 -22.35
N ASN A 291 3.68 -20.79 -21.75
CA ASN A 291 4.56 -20.54 -20.62
C ASN A 291 4.17 -21.35 -19.38
N LEU A 292 2.88 -21.42 -19.05
CA LEU A 292 2.41 -22.21 -17.91
C LEU A 292 2.67 -23.71 -18.10
N ILE A 293 2.32 -24.25 -19.26
CA ILE A 293 2.54 -25.68 -19.58
C ILE A 293 4.04 -26.02 -19.62
N SER A 294 4.86 -25.17 -20.27
CA SER A 294 6.31 -25.35 -20.32
C SER A 294 6.95 -25.31 -18.93
N ASN A 295 6.49 -24.43 -18.06
CA ASN A 295 6.96 -24.38 -16.67
C ASN A 295 6.63 -25.64 -15.89
N SER A 296 5.44 -26.20 -16.08
CA SER A 296 5.02 -27.47 -15.48
C SER A 296 5.86 -28.63 -16.02
N MET A 297 6.08 -28.72 -17.35
CA MET A 297 6.94 -29.75 -17.93
C MET A 297 8.38 -29.69 -17.39
N GLN A 298 8.96 -28.49 -17.32
CA GLN A 298 10.31 -28.31 -16.78
C GLN A 298 10.45 -28.62 -15.29
N ALA A 299 9.37 -28.56 -14.52
CA ALA A 299 9.37 -28.91 -13.11
C ALA A 299 9.30 -30.44 -12.89
N MET A 300 8.87 -31.20 -13.88
CA MET A 300 8.64 -32.66 -13.81
C MET A 300 9.62 -33.43 -14.70
N THR A 301 10.93 -33.34 -14.42
CA THR A 301 11.98 -34.04 -15.20
C THR A 301 11.81 -35.51 -15.21
N ASP A 302 11.32 -36.12 -14.15
CA ASP A 302 11.11 -37.56 -13.99
C ASP A 302 9.76 -38.04 -14.52
N GLY A 303 8.98 -37.13 -15.09
CA GLY A 303 7.62 -37.37 -15.60
C GLY A 303 6.52 -36.91 -14.65
N GLY A 304 5.29 -36.94 -15.14
CA GLY A 304 4.13 -36.53 -14.36
C GLY A 304 2.91 -36.21 -15.23
N THR A 305 1.96 -35.54 -14.63
CA THR A 305 0.70 -35.18 -15.30
C THR A 305 0.41 -33.69 -15.20
N ILE A 306 -0.04 -33.09 -16.31
CA ILE A 306 -0.54 -31.74 -16.39
C ILE A 306 -2.05 -31.78 -16.67
N PHE A 307 -2.83 -31.14 -15.82
CA PHE A 307 -4.27 -30.99 -15.97
C PHE A 307 -4.60 -29.56 -16.34
N ILE A 308 -5.26 -29.34 -17.48
CA ILE A 308 -5.77 -28.04 -17.90
C ILE A 308 -7.28 -28.08 -17.73
N LYS A 309 -7.81 -27.27 -16.81
CA LYS A 309 -9.26 -27.13 -16.63
C LYS A 309 -9.67 -25.73 -17.01
N VAL A 310 -10.75 -25.59 -17.82
CA VAL A 310 -11.37 -24.32 -18.08
C VAL A 310 -12.82 -24.36 -17.67
N GLU A 311 -13.21 -23.41 -16.88
CA GLU A 311 -14.58 -23.24 -16.40
C GLU A 311 -15.04 -21.81 -16.56
N GLN A 312 -16.32 -21.62 -16.77
CA GLN A 312 -16.96 -20.33 -16.72
C GLN A 312 -17.54 -20.12 -15.31
N LYS A 313 -17.15 -19.02 -14.66
CA LYS A 313 -17.70 -18.68 -13.35
C LYS A 313 -18.11 -17.21 -13.35
N HIS A 314 -19.42 -16.96 -13.21
CA HIS A 314 -19.99 -15.63 -13.41
C HIS A 314 -19.65 -15.09 -14.82
N GLU A 315 -19.12 -13.88 -14.90
CA GLU A 315 -18.71 -13.23 -16.16
C GLU A 315 -17.21 -13.42 -16.48
N LYS A 316 -16.60 -14.51 -15.99
CA LYS A 316 -15.16 -14.78 -16.19
C LYS A 316 -14.92 -16.19 -16.73
N ALA A 317 -13.93 -16.30 -17.61
CA ALA A 317 -13.31 -17.58 -17.97
C ALA A 317 -12.10 -17.83 -17.08
N ILE A 318 -12.03 -18.98 -16.42
CA ILE A 318 -10.94 -19.36 -15.50
C ILE A 318 -10.21 -20.54 -16.10
N PHE A 319 -8.92 -20.35 -16.40
CA PHE A 319 -8.01 -21.39 -16.88
C PHE A 319 -7.13 -21.85 -15.72
N ARG A 320 -7.19 -23.12 -15.36
CA ARG A 320 -6.31 -23.73 -14.38
C ARG A 320 -5.34 -24.68 -15.04
N VAL A 321 -4.07 -24.50 -14.81
CA VAL A 321 -3.00 -25.41 -15.22
C VAL A 321 -2.39 -25.98 -13.96
N LYS A 322 -2.65 -27.26 -13.69
CA LYS A 322 -2.16 -27.97 -12.50
C LYS A 322 -1.15 -29.04 -12.93
N ASP A 323 -0.03 -29.09 -12.25
CA ASP A 323 0.98 -30.14 -12.40
C ASP A 323 1.10 -31.01 -11.12
N THR A 324 1.72 -32.17 -11.28
CA THR A 324 2.07 -33.09 -10.19
C THR A 324 3.55 -33.03 -9.83
N GLY A 325 4.17 -31.86 -10.06
CA GLY A 325 5.59 -31.65 -9.83
C GLY A 325 5.97 -31.45 -8.35
N PRO A 326 7.20 -31.02 -8.07
CA PRO A 326 7.73 -30.91 -6.71
C PRO A 326 7.10 -29.74 -5.90
N GLY A 327 6.31 -28.86 -6.54
CA GLY A 327 5.78 -27.66 -5.90
C GLY A 327 6.79 -26.53 -5.79
N ILE A 328 6.36 -25.39 -5.21
CA ILE A 328 7.14 -24.17 -5.07
C ILE A 328 7.42 -23.91 -3.58
N PRO A 329 8.72 -23.83 -3.17
CA PRO A 329 9.10 -23.49 -1.81
C PRO A 329 8.55 -22.14 -1.34
N LEU A 330 8.22 -22.02 -0.05
CA LEU A 330 7.59 -20.83 0.52
C LEU A 330 8.45 -19.57 0.34
N GLU A 331 9.77 -19.72 0.47
CA GLU A 331 10.74 -18.61 0.44
C GLU A 331 10.78 -17.89 -0.91
N VAL A 332 10.40 -18.59 -2.00
CA VAL A 332 10.47 -18.03 -3.36
C VAL A 332 9.11 -17.58 -3.90
N ARG A 333 8.00 -17.92 -3.23
CA ARG A 333 6.64 -17.67 -3.72
C ARG A 333 6.36 -16.18 -3.99
N ALA A 334 6.87 -15.30 -3.14
CA ALA A 334 6.68 -13.85 -3.31
C ALA A 334 7.38 -13.29 -4.57
N ARG A 335 8.34 -14.03 -5.13
CA ARG A 335 9.22 -13.58 -6.22
C ARG A 335 9.01 -14.28 -7.56
N ILE A 336 8.15 -15.30 -7.65
CA ILE A 336 8.03 -16.12 -8.88
C ILE A 336 7.55 -15.33 -10.11
N PHE A 337 6.86 -14.22 -9.93
CA PHE A 337 6.43 -13.32 -11.00
C PHE A 337 7.43 -12.16 -11.26
N THR A 338 8.53 -12.09 -10.49
CA THR A 338 9.56 -11.08 -10.68
C THR A 338 10.40 -11.44 -11.92
N PRO A 339 10.63 -10.50 -12.85
CA PRO A 339 11.50 -10.76 -14.00
C PRO A 339 12.90 -11.17 -13.60
N LEU A 340 13.53 -12.02 -14.43
CA LEU A 340 14.87 -12.57 -14.20
C LEU A 340 14.99 -13.47 -12.96
N PHE A 341 13.89 -13.72 -12.26
CA PHE A 341 13.90 -14.62 -11.13
C PHE A 341 13.67 -16.07 -11.58
N THR A 342 14.61 -16.93 -11.26
CA THR A 342 14.53 -18.38 -11.55
C THR A 342 15.26 -19.21 -10.50
N THR A 343 14.72 -20.36 -10.20
CA THR A 343 15.36 -21.40 -9.38
C THR A 343 15.93 -22.53 -10.23
N LYS A 344 15.75 -22.47 -11.58
CA LYS A 344 16.15 -23.52 -12.51
C LYS A 344 17.49 -23.19 -13.15
N PRO A 345 18.44 -24.15 -13.28
CA PRO A 345 19.77 -23.91 -13.88
C PRO A 345 19.73 -23.37 -15.32
N LYS A 346 18.73 -23.75 -16.11
CA LYS A 346 18.50 -23.27 -17.49
C LYS A 346 17.25 -22.38 -17.59
N GLY A 347 16.74 -21.86 -16.47
CA GLY A 347 15.58 -20.99 -16.44
C GLY A 347 15.98 -19.54 -16.74
N GLN A 348 15.20 -18.85 -17.56
CA GLN A 348 15.45 -17.45 -17.93
C GLN A 348 14.78 -16.44 -16.97
N GLY A 349 13.81 -16.90 -16.17
CA GLY A 349 13.09 -16.06 -15.22
C GLY A 349 12.09 -15.07 -15.84
N PHE A 350 11.81 -15.16 -17.15
CA PHE A 350 10.82 -14.30 -17.80
C PHE A 350 9.43 -14.93 -17.93
N GLY A 351 9.32 -16.25 -18.00
CA GLY A 351 8.07 -16.96 -18.34
C GLY A 351 6.86 -16.55 -17.50
N LEU A 352 6.97 -16.56 -16.17
CA LEU A 352 5.88 -16.18 -15.27
C LEU A 352 5.66 -14.65 -15.24
N ALA A 353 6.71 -13.85 -15.40
CA ALA A 353 6.58 -12.40 -15.53
C ALA A 353 5.80 -12.00 -16.81
N VAL A 354 6.05 -12.70 -17.93
CA VAL A 354 5.30 -12.55 -19.17
C VAL A 354 3.85 -13.00 -18.98
N VAL A 355 3.60 -14.13 -18.32
CA VAL A 355 2.23 -14.57 -17.98
C VAL A 355 1.48 -13.47 -17.24
N LYS A 356 2.06 -12.93 -16.18
CA LYS A 356 1.43 -11.85 -15.40
C LYS A 356 1.16 -10.62 -16.27
N LYS A 357 2.15 -10.14 -17.01
CA LYS A 357 2.06 -8.96 -17.86
C LYS A 357 0.99 -9.09 -18.96
N LEU A 358 0.92 -10.23 -19.65
CA LEU A 358 -0.05 -10.45 -20.71
C LEU A 358 -1.46 -10.67 -20.15
N THR A 359 -1.57 -11.32 -18.99
CA THR A 359 -2.86 -11.50 -18.29
C THR A 359 -3.42 -10.15 -17.86
N GLU A 360 -2.62 -9.28 -17.26
CA GLU A 360 -3.01 -7.93 -16.87
C GLU A 360 -3.39 -7.06 -18.09
N ALA A 361 -2.69 -7.20 -19.23
CA ALA A 361 -3.01 -6.51 -20.47
C ALA A 361 -4.36 -6.92 -21.08
N LEU A 362 -4.85 -8.12 -20.75
CA LEU A 362 -6.17 -8.61 -21.11
C LEU A 362 -7.21 -8.35 -20.00
N ASN A 363 -6.93 -7.46 -19.03
CA ASN A 363 -7.77 -7.17 -17.86
C ASN A 363 -8.04 -8.41 -16.98
N GLY A 364 -7.16 -9.39 -17.04
CA GLY A 364 -7.23 -10.62 -16.25
C GLY A 364 -6.41 -10.55 -14.98
N THR A 365 -6.51 -11.63 -14.19
CA THR A 365 -5.72 -11.84 -12.97
C THR A 365 -5.06 -13.21 -13.00
N VAL A 366 -3.85 -13.32 -12.42
CA VAL A 366 -3.13 -14.59 -12.28
C VAL A 366 -2.86 -14.86 -10.81
N THR A 367 -3.17 -16.08 -10.38
CA THR A 367 -2.91 -16.59 -9.03
C THR A 367 -2.29 -17.97 -9.11
N PHE A 368 -1.76 -18.47 -8.00
CA PHE A 368 -1.27 -19.83 -7.91
C PHE A 368 -1.47 -20.42 -6.51
N GLU A 369 -1.56 -21.74 -6.49
CA GLU A 369 -1.57 -22.56 -5.28
C GLU A 369 -0.49 -23.64 -5.46
N SER A 370 0.32 -23.86 -4.45
CA SER A 370 1.41 -24.83 -4.53
C SER A 370 1.72 -25.40 -3.15
N GLU A 371 1.96 -26.71 -3.11
CA GLU A 371 2.38 -27.43 -1.93
C GLU A 371 3.56 -28.33 -2.28
N LEU A 372 4.60 -28.33 -1.45
CA LEU A 372 5.80 -29.13 -1.68
C LEU A 372 5.43 -30.62 -1.79
N GLY A 373 5.88 -31.27 -2.87
CA GLY A 373 5.61 -32.67 -3.18
C GLY A 373 4.21 -32.97 -3.73
N GLN A 374 3.31 -31.96 -3.84
CA GLN A 374 1.95 -32.16 -4.36
C GLN A 374 1.70 -31.42 -5.69
N GLY A 375 2.68 -30.64 -6.14
CA GLY A 375 2.60 -29.90 -7.40
C GLY A 375 2.20 -28.44 -7.26
N THR A 376 1.89 -27.84 -8.41
CA THR A 376 1.50 -26.43 -8.49
C THR A 376 0.27 -26.27 -9.41
N GLN A 377 -0.64 -25.41 -9.03
CA GLN A 377 -1.77 -24.98 -9.84
C GLN A 377 -1.66 -23.49 -10.10
N PHE A 378 -1.54 -23.09 -11.35
CA PHE A 378 -1.72 -21.71 -11.78
C PHE A 378 -3.14 -21.49 -12.26
N SER A 379 -3.76 -20.37 -11.86
CA SER A 379 -5.09 -19.96 -12.27
C SER A 379 -5.01 -18.59 -12.94
N VAL A 380 -5.47 -18.49 -14.19
CA VAL A 380 -5.64 -17.20 -14.90
C VAL A 380 -7.10 -16.98 -15.19
N GLU A 381 -7.59 -15.80 -14.86
CA GLU A 381 -8.98 -15.40 -15.00
C GLU A 381 -9.07 -14.25 -15.99
N PHE A 382 -10.02 -14.31 -16.91
CA PHE A 382 -10.29 -13.25 -17.89
C PHE A 382 -11.76 -12.88 -17.90
N PRO A 383 -12.12 -11.59 -18.07
CA PRO A 383 -13.51 -11.21 -18.32
C PRO A 383 -13.97 -11.81 -19.65
N LEU A 384 -15.24 -12.19 -19.74
CA LEU A 384 -15.86 -12.75 -20.96
C LEU A 384 -16.27 -11.65 -21.96
N SER A 385 -16.49 -10.44 -21.49
CA SER A 385 -16.92 -9.26 -22.27
C SER A 385 -15.93 -8.11 -22.18
#